data_083ab92ab30f96b5d89a420185d96def
#
_entry.id   083ab92ab30f96b5d89a420185d96def
#
_cell.length_a   1.000
_cell.length_b   1.000
_cell.length_c   1.000
_cell.angle_alpha   90.00
_cell.angle_beta   90.00
_cell.angle_gamma   90.00
#
_symmetry.space_group_name_H-M   'P 1'
#
loop_
_entity.id
_entity.type
_entity.pdbx_description
1 polymer ?
#
loop_
_entity_poly.entity_id
_entity_poly.type
_entity_poly.pdbx_seq_one_letter_code
_entity_poly.pdbx_strand_id
1 'polypeptide(L)'
;RYFMDHAYMNAGTVTRTSRALKRLAVGSIDAQRDRCGAFAVLHARTSDDNAAALFLTEQPAFAMSQLITTPQGRAMSHLSQIARAERFAGSDTWPHLVELARRPNRTAALIAGRAASIMRPARACAVRLFCETTPLFESRVRLTDARDGLGLPRAEVDWRVREDDKRGPARLLAVLRDALDAQGATLQADFDIGPGHPWPASFIGGKHHMGTTRMSDSCRTGVVDATCRVHGLANLYVAGSSVFPSSGWANPTLSIVALALRLSDELRRSFP
;
A
#
# COMPACT_ATOMS: atom_id res chain seq x y z
N ARG A 1 15.66 -10.46 10.25
CA ARG A 1 15.44 -9.41 11.26
C ARG A 1 15.17 -8.08 10.59
N TYR A 2 14.63 -7.12 11.31
CA TYR A 2 14.28 -5.80 10.75
C TYR A 2 13.26 -5.86 9.61
N PHE A 3 12.37 -6.86 9.61
CA PHE A 3 11.28 -6.92 8.65
C PHE A 3 10.38 -5.68 8.79
N MET A 4 10.11 -5.02 7.69
CA MET A 4 9.21 -3.89 7.60
C MET A 4 8.15 -4.14 6.54
N ASP A 5 6.98 -3.56 6.76
CA ASP A 5 5.94 -3.38 5.75
C ASP A 5 5.33 -1.99 5.96
N HIS A 6 4.67 -1.43 4.97
CA HIS A 6 3.88 -0.24 5.20
C HIS A 6 2.63 -0.58 6.03
N ALA A 7 2.40 0.17 7.09
CA ALA A 7 1.13 0.12 7.77
C ALA A 7 0.08 0.85 6.93
N TYR A 8 -0.99 0.16 6.60
CA TYR A 8 -2.11 0.69 5.83
C TYR A 8 -3.39 0.64 6.66
N MET A 9 -4.18 1.72 6.63
CA MET A 9 -5.45 1.76 7.34
C MET A 9 -6.43 2.75 6.71
N ASN A 10 -7.73 2.47 6.86
CA ASN A 10 -8.78 3.45 6.57
C ASN A 10 -8.93 4.36 7.77
N ALA A 11 -8.83 5.67 7.58
CA ALA A 11 -8.89 6.64 8.67
C ALA A 11 -10.25 7.31 8.81
N GLY A 12 -11.13 7.17 7.81
CA GLY A 12 -12.45 7.75 7.86
C GLY A 12 -12.96 8.24 6.51
N THR A 13 -13.96 9.10 6.57
CA THR A 13 -14.64 9.65 5.40
C THR A 13 -14.79 11.15 5.53
N VAL A 14 -14.41 11.88 4.49
CA VAL A 14 -14.71 13.32 4.37
C VAL A 14 -16.04 13.50 3.67
N THR A 15 -16.97 14.18 4.32
CA THR A 15 -18.28 14.55 3.79
C THR A 15 -18.36 16.04 3.49
N ARG A 16 -19.30 16.47 2.61
CA ARG A 16 -19.46 17.85 2.16
C ARG A 16 -18.19 18.41 1.50
N THR A 17 -17.72 17.73 0.47
CA THR A 17 -16.56 18.18 -0.29
C THR A 17 -16.84 19.52 -0.99
N SER A 18 -16.12 20.57 -0.61
CA SER A 18 -16.09 21.82 -1.36
C SER A 18 -15.45 21.64 -2.74
N ARG A 19 -15.70 22.58 -3.68
CA ARG A 19 -14.98 22.59 -4.98
C ARG A 19 -13.46 22.61 -4.82
N ALA A 20 -12.95 23.15 -3.71
CA ALA A 20 -11.52 23.21 -3.40
C ALA A 20 -10.95 21.82 -3.10
N LEU A 21 -11.65 20.97 -2.33
CA LEU A 21 -11.25 19.58 -2.08
C LEU A 21 -11.24 18.74 -3.37
N LYS A 22 -12.20 18.99 -4.28
CA LYS A 22 -12.19 18.35 -5.61
C LYS A 22 -10.97 18.73 -6.44
N ARG A 23 -10.44 19.96 -6.29
CA ARG A 23 -9.21 20.40 -6.99
C ARG A 23 -7.93 19.83 -6.37
N LEU A 24 -7.88 19.69 -5.05
CA LEU A 24 -6.76 19.04 -4.35
C LEU A 24 -6.69 17.55 -4.67
N ALA A 25 -7.84 16.93 -4.90
CA ALA A 25 -7.95 15.51 -5.24
C ALA A 25 -7.52 15.15 -6.68
N VAL A 26 -7.23 16.10 -7.55
CA VAL A 26 -7.01 15.89 -9.02
C VAL A 26 -5.52 15.69 -9.37
N GLY A 27 -4.65 15.42 -8.42
CA GLY A 27 -3.19 15.51 -8.64
C GLY A 27 -2.43 14.24 -9.04
N SER A 28 -3.03 13.05 -9.22
CA SER A 28 -2.25 11.86 -9.58
C SER A 28 -2.42 11.43 -11.04
N ILE A 29 -1.32 10.94 -11.63
CA ILE A 29 -1.28 10.43 -13.03
C ILE A 29 -2.26 9.26 -13.22
N ASP A 30 -2.52 8.46 -12.19
CA ASP A 30 -3.47 7.36 -12.23
C ASP A 30 -4.94 7.82 -12.20
N ALA A 31 -5.23 9.00 -11.63
CA ALA A 31 -6.56 9.58 -11.64
C ALA A 31 -7.02 10.01 -13.05
N GLN A 32 -6.10 10.26 -13.97
CA GLN A 32 -6.43 10.53 -15.38
C GLN A 32 -6.80 9.25 -16.15
N ARG A 33 -6.31 8.09 -15.74
CA ARG A 33 -6.65 6.79 -16.33
C ARG A 33 -7.92 6.18 -15.77
N ASP A 34 -8.11 6.29 -14.45
CA ASP A 34 -9.32 5.84 -13.77
C ASP A 34 -10.17 7.07 -13.43
N ARG A 35 -11.18 7.37 -14.23
CA ARG A 35 -12.21 8.39 -13.91
C ARG A 35 -12.96 8.15 -12.58
N CYS A 36 -12.45 7.27 -11.74
CA CYS A 36 -13.04 6.81 -10.49
C CYS A 36 -12.23 7.17 -9.24
N GLY A 37 -11.14 7.92 -9.32
CA GLY A 37 -10.34 8.21 -8.13
C GLY A 37 -9.56 9.50 -8.26
N ALA A 38 -9.83 10.44 -7.42
CA ALA A 38 -9.00 11.60 -7.22
C ALA A 38 -8.12 11.34 -6.00
N PHE A 39 -6.82 11.60 -6.11
CA PHE A 39 -5.86 11.44 -5.03
C PHE A 39 -5.27 12.80 -4.65
N ALA A 40 -5.43 13.21 -3.41
CA ALA A 40 -4.54 14.18 -2.80
C ALA A 40 -3.58 13.41 -1.90
N VAL A 41 -2.29 13.65 -2.05
CA VAL A 41 -1.28 13.12 -1.14
C VAL A 41 -0.82 14.25 -0.25
N LEU A 42 -1.18 14.19 1.02
CA LEU A 42 -0.53 14.97 2.05
C LEU A 42 0.49 14.05 2.71
N HIS A 43 1.75 14.44 2.74
CA HIS A 43 2.74 13.73 3.53
C HIS A 43 3.35 14.67 4.55
N ALA A 44 3.61 14.15 5.74
CA ALA A 44 4.37 14.85 6.76
C ALA A 44 5.50 13.93 7.22
N ARG A 45 6.69 14.50 7.29
CA ARG A 45 7.81 13.93 7.99
C ARG A 45 8.39 15.05 8.86
N THR A 46 8.49 14.80 10.15
CA THR A 46 9.36 15.57 11.03
C THR A 46 10.58 14.74 11.36
N SER A 47 11.65 15.38 11.89
CA SER A 47 12.87 14.68 12.28
C SER A 47 12.63 13.51 13.25
N ASP A 48 11.54 13.57 14.02
CA ASP A 48 11.28 12.68 15.15
C ASP A 48 10.12 11.71 14.89
N ASP A 49 9.33 11.91 13.82
CA ASP A 49 8.18 11.07 13.48
C ASP A 49 8.43 10.24 12.23
N ASN A 50 7.90 9.03 12.21
CA ASN A 50 7.89 8.21 11.00
C ASN A 50 7.09 8.88 9.90
N ALA A 51 7.52 8.70 8.66
CA ALA A 51 6.85 9.24 7.50
C ALA A 51 5.45 8.65 7.34
N ALA A 52 4.48 9.49 7.08
CA ALA A 52 3.12 9.07 6.78
C ALA A 52 2.60 9.81 5.55
N ALA A 53 1.77 9.15 4.75
CA ALA A 53 1.05 9.75 3.66
C ALA A 53 -0.45 9.48 3.79
N LEU A 54 -1.23 10.48 3.45
CA LEU A 54 -2.66 10.43 3.47
C LEU A 54 -3.17 10.52 2.03
N PHE A 55 -4.05 9.59 1.68
CA PHE A 55 -4.69 9.51 0.37
C PHE A 55 -6.18 9.78 0.51
N LEU A 56 -6.67 10.80 -0.20
CA LEU A 56 -8.09 11.04 -0.37
C LEU A 56 -8.54 10.36 -1.66
N THR A 57 -9.42 9.39 -1.54
CA THR A 57 -10.01 8.71 -2.70
C THR A 57 -11.50 9.01 -2.75
N GLU A 58 -12.01 9.46 -3.90
CA GLU A 58 -13.46 9.53 -4.07
C GLU A 58 -14.06 8.15 -3.80
N GLN A 59 -15.02 8.10 -2.88
CA GLN A 59 -15.83 6.91 -2.73
C GLN A 59 -16.90 6.95 -3.81
N PRO A 60 -16.85 6.07 -4.82
CA PRO A 60 -18.02 5.86 -5.65
C PRO A 60 -19.16 5.40 -4.74
N ALA A 61 -20.38 5.83 -5.06
CA ALA A 61 -21.59 5.40 -4.33
C ALA A 61 -21.77 3.86 -4.28
N PHE A 62 -20.94 3.16 -5.04
CA PHE A 62 -20.83 1.71 -5.10
C PHE A 62 -19.50 1.28 -4.47
N ALA A 63 -19.59 0.60 -3.33
CA ALA A 63 -18.41 0.22 -2.58
C ALA A 63 -17.47 -0.67 -3.40
N MET A 64 -16.23 -0.23 -3.58
CA MET A 64 -15.15 -1.03 -4.19
C MET A 64 -15.00 -2.40 -3.50
N SER A 65 -15.38 -2.50 -2.22
CA SER A 65 -15.42 -3.76 -1.49
C SER A 65 -16.29 -4.82 -2.18
N GLN A 66 -17.42 -4.45 -2.79
CA GLN A 66 -18.27 -5.40 -3.50
C GLN A 66 -17.63 -5.95 -4.78
N LEU A 67 -16.72 -5.18 -5.41
CA LEU A 67 -15.96 -5.65 -6.57
C LEU A 67 -14.90 -6.69 -6.19
N ILE A 68 -14.40 -6.64 -4.96
CA ILE A 68 -13.31 -7.53 -4.50
C ILE A 68 -13.86 -8.74 -3.75
N THR A 69 -14.96 -8.57 -3.00
CA THR A 69 -15.48 -9.62 -2.11
C THR A 69 -16.46 -10.57 -2.78
N THR A 70 -17.19 -10.13 -3.79
CA THR A 70 -18.16 -11.00 -4.49
C THR A 70 -17.54 -11.76 -5.65
N PRO A 71 -18.00 -13.01 -5.96
CA PRO A 71 -17.51 -13.75 -7.11
C PRO A 71 -17.68 -12.99 -8.43
N GLN A 72 -18.83 -12.34 -8.63
CA GLN A 72 -19.12 -11.53 -9.82
C GLN A 72 -18.22 -10.30 -9.90
N GLY A 73 -17.94 -9.67 -8.76
CA GLY A 73 -17.03 -8.53 -8.68
C GLY A 73 -15.60 -8.91 -9.05
N ARG A 74 -15.11 -10.06 -8.56
CA ARG A 74 -13.79 -10.59 -8.95
C ARG A 74 -13.73 -10.93 -10.44
N ALA A 75 -14.77 -11.56 -10.97
CA ALA A 75 -14.88 -11.88 -12.40
C ALA A 75 -14.86 -10.61 -13.26
N MET A 76 -15.60 -9.57 -12.88
CA MET A 76 -15.62 -8.29 -13.58
C MET A 76 -14.25 -7.57 -13.50
N SER A 77 -13.58 -7.62 -12.34
CA SER A 77 -12.22 -7.08 -12.18
C SER A 77 -11.22 -7.78 -13.10
N HIS A 78 -11.27 -9.11 -13.18
CA HIS A 78 -10.42 -9.89 -14.08
C HIS A 78 -10.62 -9.49 -15.56
N LEU A 79 -11.86 -9.42 -16.02
CA LEU A 79 -12.18 -9.01 -17.40
C LEU A 79 -11.77 -7.56 -17.67
N SER A 80 -11.88 -6.66 -16.69
CA SER A 80 -11.45 -5.28 -16.84
C SER A 80 -9.93 -5.15 -16.96
N GLN A 81 -9.15 -6.01 -16.32
CA GLN A 81 -7.69 -6.06 -16.48
C GLN A 81 -7.29 -6.53 -17.88
N ILE A 82 -8.01 -7.53 -18.43
CA ILE A 82 -7.80 -7.97 -19.82
C ILE A 82 -8.13 -6.84 -20.80
N ALA A 83 -9.26 -6.16 -20.60
CA ALA A 83 -9.68 -5.06 -21.47
C ALA A 83 -8.70 -3.85 -21.44
N ARG A 84 -7.94 -3.69 -20.35
CA ARG A 84 -6.89 -2.67 -20.23
C ARG A 84 -5.51 -3.13 -20.72
N ALA A 85 -5.41 -4.32 -21.28
CA ALA A 85 -4.15 -4.97 -21.65
C ALA A 85 -3.17 -5.18 -20.46
N GLU A 86 -3.66 -5.14 -19.23
CA GLU A 86 -2.89 -5.41 -18.01
C GLU A 86 -2.73 -6.92 -17.77
N ARG A 87 -3.51 -7.74 -18.48
CA ARG A 87 -3.50 -9.19 -18.40
C ARG A 87 -3.87 -9.80 -19.76
N PHE A 88 -3.26 -10.93 -20.11
CA PHE A 88 -3.64 -11.70 -21.30
C PHE A 88 -4.87 -12.56 -21.00
N ALA A 89 -5.76 -12.70 -21.99
CA ALA A 89 -6.84 -13.66 -21.95
C ALA A 89 -6.25 -15.09 -22.02
N GLY A 90 -6.51 -15.88 -20.99
CA GLY A 90 -6.03 -17.25 -20.89
C GLY A 90 -7.17 -18.23 -20.58
N SER A 91 -6.82 -19.48 -20.32
CA SER A 91 -7.78 -20.55 -19.93
C SER A 91 -8.54 -20.22 -18.65
N ASP A 92 -7.99 -19.34 -17.81
CA ASP A 92 -8.61 -18.84 -16.57
C ASP A 92 -9.70 -17.78 -16.81
N THR A 93 -9.86 -17.28 -18.03
CA THR A 93 -10.89 -16.28 -18.38
C THR A 93 -12.29 -16.89 -18.44
N TRP A 94 -12.41 -18.12 -18.94
CA TRP A 94 -13.68 -18.81 -19.10
C TRP A 94 -14.48 -18.98 -17.78
N PRO A 95 -13.90 -19.43 -16.67
CA PRO A 95 -14.60 -19.50 -15.39
C PRO A 95 -15.21 -18.17 -14.94
N HIS A 96 -14.55 -17.04 -15.23
CA HIS A 96 -15.07 -15.72 -14.89
C HIS A 96 -16.29 -15.32 -15.75
N LEU A 97 -16.29 -15.64 -17.03
CA LEU A 97 -17.46 -15.43 -17.90
C LEU A 97 -18.66 -16.27 -17.43
N VAL A 98 -18.43 -17.53 -17.10
CA VAL A 98 -19.45 -18.43 -16.54
C VAL A 98 -20.02 -17.89 -15.22
N GLU A 99 -19.16 -17.37 -14.33
CA GLU A 99 -19.60 -16.80 -13.06
C GLU A 99 -20.51 -15.57 -13.24
N LEU A 100 -20.21 -14.71 -14.21
CA LEU A 100 -21.07 -13.57 -14.55
C LEU A 100 -22.41 -14.01 -15.12
N ALA A 101 -22.42 -15.05 -15.96
CA ALA A 101 -23.64 -15.61 -16.57
C ALA A 101 -24.53 -16.34 -15.56
N ARG A 102 -23.97 -16.98 -14.53
CA ARG A 102 -24.73 -17.73 -13.51
C ARG A 102 -25.71 -16.87 -12.71
N ARG A 103 -25.44 -15.58 -12.54
CA ARG A 103 -26.26 -14.65 -11.75
C ARG A 103 -26.45 -13.33 -12.48
N PRO A 104 -27.21 -13.31 -13.59
CA PRO A 104 -27.29 -12.12 -14.45
C PRO A 104 -27.85 -10.90 -13.73
N ASN A 105 -28.79 -11.07 -12.79
CA ASN A 105 -29.35 -9.97 -12.00
C ASN A 105 -28.28 -9.29 -11.13
N ARG A 106 -27.39 -10.06 -10.50
CA ARG A 106 -26.27 -9.49 -9.70
C ARG A 106 -25.22 -8.84 -10.58
N THR A 107 -24.93 -9.44 -11.73
CA THR A 107 -24.02 -8.86 -12.72
C THR A 107 -24.57 -7.55 -13.27
N ALA A 108 -25.85 -7.49 -13.62
CA ALA A 108 -26.52 -6.27 -14.06
C ALA A 108 -26.52 -5.18 -12.97
N ALA A 109 -26.79 -5.54 -11.71
CA ALA A 109 -26.73 -4.61 -10.58
C ALA A 109 -25.30 -4.05 -10.36
N LEU A 110 -24.26 -4.88 -10.54
CA LEU A 110 -22.87 -4.45 -10.47
C LEU A 110 -22.52 -3.45 -11.60
N ILE A 111 -22.94 -3.76 -12.84
CA ILE A 111 -22.71 -2.88 -13.99
C ILE A 111 -23.46 -1.54 -13.80
N ALA A 112 -24.74 -1.60 -13.43
CA ALA A 112 -25.54 -0.40 -13.19
C ALA A 112 -24.99 0.46 -12.02
N GLY A 113 -24.57 -0.19 -10.93
CA GLY A 113 -23.94 0.50 -9.80
C GLY A 113 -22.65 1.18 -10.20
N ARG A 114 -21.81 0.53 -11.01
CA ARG A 114 -20.58 1.13 -11.53
C ARG A 114 -20.85 2.28 -12.50
N ALA A 115 -21.80 2.12 -13.43
CA ALA A 115 -22.22 3.19 -14.34
C ALA A 115 -22.75 4.41 -13.55
N ALA A 116 -23.62 4.17 -12.57
CA ALA A 116 -24.15 5.22 -11.71
C ALA A 116 -23.03 5.93 -10.89
N SER A 117 -22.00 5.21 -10.44
CA SER A 117 -20.87 5.78 -9.72
C SER A 117 -19.99 6.69 -10.61
N ILE A 118 -19.89 6.39 -11.90
CA ILE A 118 -19.17 7.21 -12.88
C ILE A 118 -19.97 8.50 -13.21
N MET A 119 -21.30 8.41 -13.25
CA MET A 119 -22.17 9.52 -13.64
C MET A 119 -22.51 10.47 -12.49
N ARG A 120 -22.40 10.05 -11.23
CA ARG A 120 -22.71 10.86 -10.05
C ARG A 120 -21.43 11.38 -9.42
N PRO A 121 -21.31 12.69 -9.17
CA PRO A 121 -20.17 13.22 -8.41
C PRO A 121 -20.14 12.59 -7.02
N ALA A 122 -18.98 12.15 -6.60
CA ALA A 122 -18.81 11.60 -5.26
C ALA A 122 -19.16 12.67 -4.20
N ARG A 123 -20.00 12.28 -3.25
CA ARG A 123 -20.39 13.13 -2.13
C ARG A 123 -19.50 12.95 -0.91
N ALA A 124 -18.61 11.99 -0.98
CA ALA A 124 -17.70 11.63 0.09
C ALA A 124 -16.36 11.13 -0.46
N CYS A 125 -15.29 11.38 0.27
CA CYS A 125 -13.96 10.87 -0.01
C CYS A 125 -13.51 9.96 1.14
N ALA A 126 -13.01 8.77 0.85
CA ALA A 126 -12.35 7.94 1.84
C ALA A 126 -10.95 8.49 2.13
N VAL A 127 -10.60 8.49 3.41
CA VAL A 127 -9.27 8.86 3.90
C VAL A 127 -8.51 7.59 4.21
N ARG A 128 -7.38 7.40 3.55
CA ARG A 128 -6.50 6.24 3.74
C ARG A 128 -5.12 6.71 4.16
N LEU A 129 -4.53 6.01 5.11
CA LEU A 129 -3.18 6.27 5.61
C LEU A 129 -2.25 5.15 5.17
N PHE A 130 -1.07 5.55 4.70
CA PHE A 130 0.11 4.72 4.52
C PHE A 130 1.19 5.26 5.43
N CYS A 131 1.73 4.40 6.28
CA CYS A 131 2.65 4.81 7.31
C CYS A 131 3.93 3.99 7.23
N GLU A 132 5.03 4.68 7.43
CA GLU A 132 6.32 4.05 7.73
C GLU A 132 6.23 3.37 9.09
N THR A 133 6.86 2.21 9.22
CA THR A 133 7.04 1.54 10.50
C THR A 133 8.52 1.49 10.87
N THR A 134 8.81 1.65 12.15
CA THR A 134 10.19 1.58 12.67
C THR A 134 10.79 0.20 12.41
N PRO A 135 12.00 0.12 11.83
CA PRO A 135 12.68 -1.16 11.64
C PRO A 135 13.11 -1.74 13.00
N LEU A 136 12.39 -2.76 13.45
CA LEU A 136 12.65 -3.45 14.71
C LEU A 136 13.48 -4.72 14.48
N PHE A 137 14.47 -4.93 15.34
CA PHE A 137 15.31 -6.14 15.30
C PHE A 137 14.50 -7.42 15.52
N GLU A 138 13.44 -7.34 16.31
CA GLU A 138 12.53 -8.44 16.63
C GLU A 138 11.62 -8.79 15.46
N SER A 139 11.26 -7.82 14.62
CA SER A 139 10.48 -8.08 13.40
C SER A 139 11.30 -8.92 12.43
N ARG A 140 10.77 -10.09 12.04
CA ARG A 140 11.55 -11.06 11.27
C ARG A 140 10.70 -12.01 10.44
N VAL A 141 11.34 -12.59 9.45
CA VAL A 141 10.89 -13.82 8.80
C VAL A 141 11.70 -14.97 9.38
N ARG A 142 11.05 -16.05 9.77
CA ARG A 142 11.66 -17.26 10.32
C ARG A 142 11.04 -18.49 9.69
N LEU A 143 11.75 -19.59 9.74
CA LEU A 143 11.21 -20.91 9.42
C LEU A 143 10.58 -21.52 10.68
N THR A 144 9.50 -22.24 10.50
CA THR A 144 8.81 -22.98 11.56
C THR A 144 9.01 -24.48 11.39
N ASP A 145 8.63 -25.24 12.42
CA ASP A 145 8.64 -26.72 12.34
C ASP A 145 7.50 -27.25 11.45
N ALA A 146 6.46 -26.43 11.20
CA ALA A 146 5.41 -26.79 10.27
C ALA A 146 5.94 -26.92 8.84
N ARG A 147 5.47 -27.93 8.12
CA ARG A 147 5.90 -28.25 6.77
C ARG A 147 4.82 -27.94 5.74
N ASP A 148 5.24 -27.63 4.54
CA ASP A 148 4.35 -27.51 3.37
C ASP A 148 4.10 -28.89 2.71
N GLY A 149 3.36 -28.91 1.60
CA GLY A 149 3.06 -30.15 0.86
C GLY A 149 4.29 -30.81 0.22
N LEU A 150 5.42 -30.12 0.14
CA LEU A 150 6.70 -30.63 -0.36
C LEU A 150 7.66 -31.04 0.76
N GLY A 151 7.22 -30.94 2.02
CA GLY A 151 8.04 -31.26 3.20
C GLY A 151 9.02 -30.16 3.60
N LEU A 152 8.96 -28.95 3.00
CA LEU A 152 9.82 -27.83 3.33
C LEU A 152 9.29 -27.06 4.56
N PRO A 153 10.17 -26.52 5.44
CA PRO A 153 9.74 -25.67 6.54
C PRO A 153 8.96 -24.45 6.03
N ARG A 154 7.84 -24.16 6.67
CA ARG A 154 7.02 -22.99 6.33
C ARG A 154 7.66 -21.72 6.86
N ALA A 155 7.59 -20.64 6.08
CA ALA A 155 7.97 -19.31 6.54
C ALA A 155 6.87 -18.69 7.40
N GLU A 156 7.27 -18.04 8.48
CA GLU A 156 6.41 -17.21 9.34
C GLU A 156 6.95 -15.80 9.40
N VAL A 157 6.05 -14.83 9.35
CA VAL A 157 6.36 -13.41 9.51
C VAL A 157 5.91 -12.95 10.90
N ASP A 158 6.86 -12.54 11.73
CA ASP A 158 6.62 -11.85 13.01
C ASP A 158 6.88 -10.35 12.77
N TRP A 159 5.82 -9.62 12.43
CA TRP A 159 5.89 -8.18 12.21
C TRP A 159 5.39 -7.42 13.42
N ARG A 160 6.23 -6.58 13.97
CA ARG A 160 5.96 -5.77 15.15
C ARG A 160 5.99 -4.30 14.80
N VAL A 161 5.07 -3.54 15.36
CA VAL A 161 4.95 -2.10 15.22
C VAL A 161 4.99 -1.45 16.60
N ARG A 162 5.55 -0.24 16.68
CA ARG A 162 5.68 0.51 17.94
C ARG A 162 4.49 1.43 18.16
N GLU A 163 4.26 1.78 19.43
CA GLU A 163 3.30 2.83 19.78
C GLU A 163 3.68 4.18 19.15
N ASP A 164 4.98 4.49 19.10
CA ASP A 164 5.49 5.72 18.50
C ASP A 164 5.22 5.81 16.99
N ASP A 165 5.05 4.69 16.29
CA ASP A 165 4.69 4.66 14.86
C ASP A 165 3.33 5.31 14.57
N LYS A 166 2.50 5.52 15.60
CA LYS A 166 1.21 6.21 15.50
C LYS A 166 1.32 7.74 15.44
N ARG A 167 2.45 8.33 15.85
CA ARG A 167 2.61 9.79 15.93
C ARG A 167 2.48 10.47 14.58
N GLY A 168 3.15 9.96 13.57
CA GLY A 168 3.09 10.51 12.21
C GLY A 168 1.66 10.53 11.65
N PRO A 169 0.95 9.38 11.60
CA PRO A 169 -0.45 9.32 11.21
C PRO A 169 -1.38 10.23 12.02
N ALA A 170 -1.22 10.27 13.34
CA ALA A 170 -2.04 11.11 14.22
C ALA A 170 -1.89 12.59 13.88
N ARG A 171 -0.64 13.04 13.71
CA ARG A 171 -0.33 14.43 13.33
C ARG A 171 -0.88 14.77 11.95
N LEU A 172 -0.74 13.87 10.99
CA LEU A 172 -1.25 14.08 9.63
C LEU A 172 -2.77 14.21 9.60
N LEU A 173 -3.49 13.38 10.39
CA LEU A 173 -4.93 13.49 10.54
C LEU A 173 -5.36 14.78 11.24
N ALA A 174 -4.61 15.25 12.23
CA ALA A 174 -4.90 16.55 12.87
C ALA A 174 -4.79 17.70 11.86
N VAL A 175 -3.69 17.75 11.08
CA VAL A 175 -3.51 18.76 10.02
C VAL A 175 -4.64 18.69 8.98
N LEU A 176 -5.05 17.45 8.58
CA LEU A 176 -6.17 17.30 7.66
C LEU A 176 -7.47 17.83 8.27
N ARG A 177 -7.74 17.54 9.55
CA ARG A 177 -8.95 17.97 10.25
C ARG A 177 -9.04 19.51 10.28
N ASP A 178 -7.95 20.17 10.70
CA ASP A 178 -7.87 21.64 10.72
C ASP A 178 -8.09 22.26 9.33
N ALA A 179 -7.48 21.67 8.31
CA ALA A 179 -7.63 22.15 6.93
C ALA A 179 -9.05 21.95 6.39
N LEU A 180 -9.74 20.88 6.79
CA LEU A 180 -11.12 20.60 6.41
C LEU A 180 -12.10 21.54 7.11
N ASP A 181 -11.90 21.76 8.41
CA ASP A 181 -12.75 22.65 9.22
C ASP A 181 -12.68 24.08 8.67
N ALA A 182 -11.50 24.55 8.28
CA ALA A 182 -11.33 25.85 7.61
C ALA A 182 -12.08 25.97 6.27
N GLN A 183 -12.44 24.86 5.64
CA GLN A 183 -13.17 24.78 4.37
C GLN A 183 -14.65 24.39 4.55
N GLY A 184 -15.14 24.29 5.79
CA GLY A 184 -16.50 23.86 6.10
C GLY A 184 -16.81 22.41 5.71
N ALA A 185 -15.78 21.56 5.65
CA ALA A 185 -15.89 20.13 5.43
C ALA A 185 -15.58 19.39 6.73
N THR A 186 -16.12 18.19 6.90
CA THR A 186 -15.97 17.41 8.12
C THR A 186 -15.32 16.06 7.82
N LEU A 187 -14.32 15.70 8.61
CA LEU A 187 -13.77 14.34 8.66
C LEU A 187 -14.56 13.52 9.70
N GLN A 188 -15.30 12.55 9.23
CA GLN A 188 -15.80 11.47 10.09
C GLN A 188 -14.68 10.43 10.22
N ALA A 189 -13.97 10.49 11.34
CA ALA A 189 -12.92 9.50 11.63
C ALA A 189 -13.56 8.18 12.08
N ASP A 190 -13.02 7.06 11.60
CA ASP A 190 -13.48 5.73 11.98
C ASP A 190 -12.90 5.31 13.35
N PHE A 191 -11.84 5.99 13.81
CA PHE A 191 -11.15 5.73 15.08
C PHE A 191 -10.28 6.93 15.47
N ASP A 192 -9.87 6.96 16.72
CA ASP A 192 -8.80 7.83 17.19
C ASP A 192 -7.46 7.13 17.07
N ILE A 193 -6.47 7.80 16.49
CA ILE A 193 -5.11 7.30 16.37
C ILE A 193 -4.15 8.17 17.17
N GLY A 194 -3.29 7.52 17.94
CA GLY A 194 -2.26 8.17 18.74
C GLY A 194 -1.70 7.20 19.77
N PRO A 195 -0.62 7.57 20.46
CA PRO A 195 -0.10 6.79 21.57
C PRO A 195 -1.19 6.54 22.61
N GLY A 196 -1.29 5.30 23.08
CA GLY A 196 -2.32 4.88 24.06
C GLY A 196 -3.64 4.40 23.47
N HIS A 197 -3.91 4.64 22.18
CA HIS A 197 -5.07 4.07 21.49
C HIS A 197 -4.70 2.74 20.82
N PRO A 198 -5.61 1.76 20.72
CA PRO A 198 -5.34 0.53 19.95
C PRO A 198 -5.15 0.86 18.47
N TRP A 199 -4.42 0.00 17.75
CA TRP A 199 -4.43 0.05 16.30
C TRP A 199 -5.84 -0.25 15.77
N PRO A 200 -6.32 0.47 14.75
CA PRO A 200 -7.66 0.26 14.23
C PRO A 200 -7.81 -1.13 13.60
N ALA A 201 -9.03 -1.66 13.61
CA ALA A 201 -9.34 -2.96 13.00
C ALA A 201 -9.03 -3.00 11.48
N SER A 202 -8.96 -1.84 10.82
CA SER A 202 -8.56 -1.70 9.43
C SER A 202 -7.05 -1.70 9.19
N PHE A 203 -6.23 -1.80 10.26
CA PHE A 203 -4.78 -1.88 10.16
C PHE A 203 -4.36 -3.20 9.51
N ILE A 204 -3.65 -3.08 8.39
CA ILE A 204 -3.09 -4.22 7.65
C ILE A 204 -1.71 -3.87 7.09
N GLY A 205 -0.94 -4.88 6.70
CA GLY A 205 0.26 -4.71 5.90
C GLY A 205 -0.06 -4.31 4.45
N GLY A 206 0.71 -3.40 3.91
CA GLY A 206 0.58 -2.87 2.54
C GLY A 206 1.14 -3.81 1.47
N LYS A 207 1.68 -4.97 1.86
CA LYS A 207 2.36 -5.95 0.98
C LYS A 207 3.64 -5.39 0.34
N HIS A 208 4.29 -4.49 1.02
CA HIS A 208 5.56 -3.88 0.64
C HIS A 208 6.66 -4.36 1.60
N HIS A 209 7.03 -5.63 1.50
CA HIS A 209 7.99 -6.26 2.39
C HIS A 209 9.40 -5.74 2.16
N MET A 210 10.08 -5.31 3.23
CA MET A 210 11.39 -4.64 3.17
C MET A 210 12.27 -5.00 4.37
N GLY A 211 13.57 -4.74 4.26
CA GLY A 211 14.50 -4.60 5.38
C GLY A 211 15.15 -5.88 5.90
N THR A 212 14.76 -7.09 5.46
CA THR A 212 15.28 -8.35 6.00
C THR A 212 16.77 -8.59 5.76
N THR A 213 17.33 -7.97 4.71
CA THR A 213 18.78 -7.94 4.40
C THR A 213 19.28 -6.50 4.34
N ARG A 214 18.81 -5.67 5.29
CA ARG A 214 19.02 -4.23 5.28
C ARG A 214 20.47 -3.80 5.09
N MET A 215 20.63 -2.69 4.40
CA MET A 215 21.90 -1.99 4.21
C MET A 215 22.36 -1.31 5.51
N SER A 216 23.64 -1.41 5.81
CA SER A 216 24.27 -0.76 6.96
C SER A 216 25.78 -0.70 6.77
N ASP A 217 26.44 0.23 7.45
CA ASP A 217 27.90 0.33 7.49
C ASP A 217 28.55 -0.78 8.34
N SER A 218 27.76 -1.55 9.09
CA SER A 218 28.24 -2.62 9.96
C SER A 218 27.47 -3.93 9.79
N CYS A 219 28.20 -5.04 9.73
CA CYS A 219 27.62 -6.39 9.74
C CYS A 219 26.83 -6.71 11.03
N ARG A 220 26.96 -5.93 12.09
CA ARG A 220 26.20 -6.09 13.34
C ARG A 220 24.78 -5.54 13.21
N THR A 221 24.56 -4.54 12.34
CA THR A 221 23.30 -3.83 12.20
C THR A 221 22.66 -3.98 10.82
N GLY A 222 23.35 -4.64 9.88
CA GLY A 222 22.84 -4.94 8.54
C GLY A 222 23.46 -6.17 7.94
N VAL A 223 23.01 -6.52 6.74
CA VAL A 223 23.47 -7.69 5.99
C VAL A 223 24.33 -7.28 4.80
N VAL A 224 24.01 -6.16 4.16
CA VAL A 224 24.75 -5.65 3.01
C VAL A 224 25.32 -4.25 3.30
N ASP A 225 26.41 -3.92 2.62
CA ASP A 225 27.01 -2.59 2.61
C ASP A 225 26.30 -1.63 1.64
N ALA A 226 26.80 -0.41 1.50
CA ALA A 226 26.23 0.61 0.63
C ALA A 226 26.23 0.22 -0.85
N THR A 227 27.02 -0.76 -1.30
CA THR A 227 27.04 -1.30 -2.66
C THR A 227 26.11 -2.49 -2.86
N CYS A 228 25.31 -2.83 -1.84
CA CYS A 228 24.47 -4.03 -1.79
C CYS A 228 25.24 -5.36 -1.70
N ARG A 229 26.53 -5.33 -1.39
CA ARG A 229 27.36 -6.52 -1.19
C ARG A 229 27.20 -7.04 0.24
N VAL A 230 27.08 -8.35 0.38
CA VAL A 230 26.98 -8.99 1.71
C VAL A 230 28.31 -8.83 2.47
N HIS A 231 28.21 -8.34 3.71
CA HIS A 231 29.38 -8.18 4.56
C HIS A 231 30.17 -9.49 4.71
N GLY A 232 31.47 -9.40 4.52
CA GLY A 232 32.39 -10.53 4.62
C GLY A 232 32.42 -11.46 3.40
N LEU A 233 31.65 -11.19 2.35
CA LEU A 233 31.66 -11.97 1.10
C LEU A 233 32.07 -11.07 -0.08
N ALA A 234 32.97 -11.58 -0.92
CA ALA A 234 33.49 -10.79 -2.04
C ALA A 234 32.57 -10.80 -3.27
N ASN A 235 31.75 -11.84 -3.44
CA ASN A 235 31.02 -12.17 -4.66
C ASN A 235 29.51 -12.38 -4.47
N LEU A 236 28.94 -11.96 -3.33
CA LEU A 236 27.51 -12.07 -3.07
C LEU A 236 26.88 -10.69 -2.88
N TYR A 237 25.87 -10.40 -3.68
CA TYR A 237 25.11 -9.15 -3.67
C TYR A 237 23.63 -9.43 -3.55
N VAL A 238 22.88 -8.50 -2.96
CA VAL A 238 21.43 -8.60 -2.80
C VAL A 238 20.75 -7.43 -3.50
N ALA A 239 19.80 -7.73 -4.39
CA ALA A 239 18.93 -6.76 -5.03
C ALA A 239 17.50 -6.84 -4.45
N GLY A 240 16.74 -5.75 -4.52
CA GLY A 240 15.35 -5.69 -4.09
C GLY A 240 15.14 -4.88 -2.83
N SER A 241 13.90 -4.82 -2.35
CA SER A 241 13.50 -4.03 -1.19
C SER A 241 14.02 -4.56 0.15
N SER A 242 14.49 -5.79 0.21
CA SER A 242 15.04 -6.37 1.43
C SER A 242 16.28 -5.63 1.94
N VAL A 243 17.00 -4.89 1.06
CA VAL A 243 18.17 -4.08 1.44
C VAL A 243 17.82 -2.71 2.03
N PHE A 244 16.56 -2.30 2.03
CA PHE A 244 16.17 -0.96 2.49
C PHE A 244 16.41 -0.83 4.01
N PRO A 245 17.08 0.25 4.47
CA PRO A 245 17.30 0.52 5.89
C PRO A 245 16.05 1.08 6.59
N SER A 246 15.16 1.73 5.84
CA SER A 246 13.85 2.26 6.28
C SER A 246 12.82 2.07 5.18
N SER A 247 11.53 2.05 5.54
CA SER A 247 10.47 1.81 4.55
C SER A 247 9.95 3.07 3.88
N GLY A 248 9.99 4.21 4.57
CA GLY A 248 9.28 5.39 4.12
C GLY A 248 7.77 5.13 4.01
N TRP A 249 7.08 5.95 3.24
CA TRP A 249 5.64 5.77 2.97
C TRP A 249 5.34 5.43 1.50
N ALA A 250 6.27 5.70 0.58
CA ALA A 250 6.06 5.56 -0.85
C ALA A 250 6.24 4.10 -1.30
N ASN A 251 5.50 3.71 -2.35
CA ASN A 251 5.66 2.38 -2.95
C ASN A 251 7.12 2.13 -3.34
N PRO A 252 7.71 0.98 -3.00
CA PRO A 252 9.15 0.75 -3.08
C PRO A 252 9.69 0.53 -4.50
N THR A 253 8.83 0.30 -5.50
CA THR A 253 9.24 -0.15 -6.85
C THR A 253 10.25 0.78 -7.52
N LEU A 254 10.07 2.10 -7.46
CA LEU A 254 11.00 3.05 -8.05
C LEU A 254 12.39 2.94 -7.41
N SER A 255 12.45 2.86 -6.09
CA SER A 255 13.71 2.72 -5.35
C SER A 255 14.37 1.37 -5.59
N ILE A 256 13.58 0.27 -5.74
CA ILE A 256 14.09 -1.04 -6.12
C ILE A 256 14.80 -0.97 -7.48
N VAL A 257 14.15 -0.37 -8.48
CA VAL A 257 14.74 -0.23 -9.83
C VAL A 257 16.00 0.62 -9.79
N ALA A 258 15.97 1.77 -9.10
CA ALA A 258 17.13 2.65 -8.98
C ALA A 258 18.33 1.94 -8.31
N LEU A 259 18.09 1.18 -7.24
CA LEU A 259 19.14 0.41 -6.56
C LEU A 259 19.66 -0.75 -7.43
N ALA A 260 18.79 -1.40 -8.20
CA ALA A 260 19.20 -2.47 -9.12
C ALA A 260 20.08 -1.93 -10.26
N LEU A 261 19.76 -0.77 -10.82
CA LEU A 261 20.61 -0.10 -11.82
C LEU A 261 21.97 0.27 -11.23
N ARG A 262 21.99 0.88 -10.06
CA ARG A 262 23.24 1.21 -9.35
C ARG A 262 24.09 -0.04 -9.09
N LEU A 263 23.46 -1.14 -8.66
CA LEU A 263 24.16 -2.41 -8.47
C LEU A 263 24.72 -2.96 -9.77
N SER A 264 23.98 -2.88 -10.87
CA SER A 264 24.47 -3.27 -12.21
C SER A 264 25.73 -2.50 -12.59
N ASP A 265 25.77 -1.19 -12.34
CA ASP A 265 26.94 -0.36 -12.64
C ASP A 265 28.14 -0.72 -11.74
N GLU A 266 27.88 -1.05 -10.47
CA GLU A 266 28.92 -1.53 -9.55
C GLU A 266 29.52 -2.88 -9.99
N LEU A 267 28.67 -3.84 -10.39
CA LEU A 267 29.12 -5.13 -10.89
C LEU A 267 29.96 -5.02 -12.15
N ARG A 268 29.59 -4.14 -13.09
CA ARG A 268 30.40 -3.88 -14.29
C ARG A 268 31.78 -3.33 -13.99
N ARG A 269 31.93 -2.52 -12.92
CA ARG A 269 33.23 -2.01 -12.50
C ARG A 269 34.08 -3.07 -11.80
N SER A 270 33.40 -3.92 -11.01
CA SER A 270 34.07 -4.94 -10.19
C SER A 270 34.43 -6.20 -10.98
N PHE A 271 33.73 -6.47 -12.09
CA PHE A 271 33.89 -7.65 -12.95
C PHE A 271 33.88 -7.21 -14.43
N PRO A 272 34.98 -6.57 -14.88
CA PRO A 272 35.11 -6.07 -16.23
C PRO A 272 35.12 -7.17 -17.31
#